data_0e7baf191ee51cab773222d44a30ffe5
#
_entry.id   0e7baf191ee51cab773222d44a30ffe5
#
_cell.length_a   1.000
_cell.length_b   1.000
_cell.length_c   1.000
_cell.angle_alpha   90.00
_cell.angle_beta   90.00
_cell.angle_gamma   90.00
#
_symmetry.space_group_name_H-M   'P 1'
#
loop_
_entity.id
_entity.type
_entity.pdbx_description
1 polymer ?
#
loop_
_entity_poly.entity_id
_entity_poly.type
_entity_poly.pdbx_seq_one_letter_code
_entity_poly.pdbx_strand_id
1 'polypeptide(L)'
;MRIVISGIPIDVQKKNIKNMHLQVKPPDGHVVISAPLSVDDKAIEAYARTQLGFIKRSIAQFQEQSRASKRQYVSGETMYIWGKQYFLIFKSDNQKNSFEIQNQNIVLSMSSKSTVKQRDAYVKEEYRKLLKEEIEKRLPKWEAQTGLKCDSWQTKYMVTKWGACSTDKKKLWFNLQLAQKSYRCLDYIILHELTHLITRKHDATFIAHMDRYMPNWREIRKELNDSRLDYYEAQDESPLQKLIDQSRYDRKRYPYRTTGRRSHRF
;
A
#
# COMPACT_ATOMS: atom_id res chain seq x y z
N MET A 1 -22.02 13.44 8.76
CA MET A 1 -23.17 13.56 7.83
C MET A 1 -23.02 12.51 6.73
N ARG A 2 -24.13 11.97 6.20
CA ARG A 2 -24.11 11.00 5.10
C ARG A 2 -24.97 11.52 3.96
N ILE A 3 -24.45 11.46 2.73
CA ILE A 3 -25.19 11.82 1.50
C ILE A 3 -25.27 10.59 0.59
N VAL A 4 -26.23 10.57 -0.34
CA VAL A 4 -26.38 9.48 -1.31
C VAL A 4 -26.35 10.08 -2.72
N ILE A 5 -25.39 9.69 -3.55
CA ILE A 5 -25.25 10.14 -4.93
C ILE A 5 -25.33 8.94 -5.88
N SER A 6 -26.32 8.92 -6.75
CA SER A 6 -26.55 7.80 -7.69
C SER A 6 -26.59 6.42 -7.00
N GLY A 7 -27.25 6.33 -5.84
CA GLY A 7 -27.37 5.11 -5.05
C GLY A 7 -26.12 4.76 -4.21
N ILE A 8 -25.03 5.54 -4.30
CA ILE A 8 -23.80 5.30 -3.54
C ILE A 8 -23.82 6.15 -2.26
N PRO A 9 -23.75 5.52 -1.08
CA PRO A 9 -23.63 6.22 0.19
C PRO A 9 -22.21 6.80 0.33
N ILE A 10 -22.14 8.07 0.74
CA ILE A 10 -20.88 8.81 0.92
C ILE A 10 -20.89 9.42 2.32
N ASP A 11 -19.91 9.07 3.13
CA ASP A 11 -19.72 9.66 4.44
C ASP A 11 -18.96 10.99 4.32
N VAL A 12 -19.56 12.06 4.81
CA VAL A 12 -18.96 13.40 4.82
C VAL A 12 -18.44 13.73 6.20
N GLN A 13 -17.17 14.10 6.26
CA GLN A 13 -16.47 14.52 7.47
C GLN A 13 -16.00 15.97 7.30
N LYS A 14 -16.64 16.91 8.00
CA LYS A 14 -16.18 18.31 8.05
C LYS A 14 -14.97 18.41 8.99
N LYS A 15 -13.89 19.03 8.51
CA LYS A 15 -12.60 19.11 9.23
C LYS A 15 -11.97 20.49 9.01
N ASN A 16 -11.05 20.86 9.88
CA ASN A 16 -10.24 22.06 9.69
C ASN A 16 -9.16 21.83 8.60
N ILE A 17 -9.57 21.86 7.35
CA ILE A 17 -8.74 21.65 6.16
C ILE A 17 -9.08 22.69 5.09
N LYS A 18 -8.18 22.92 4.12
CA LYS A 18 -8.38 23.93 3.08
C LYS A 18 -9.15 23.43 1.87
N ASN A 19 -9.00 22.16 1.50
CA ASN A 19 -9.57 21.59 0.27
C ASN A 19 -10.44 20.36 0.56
N MET A 20 -11.41 20.10 -0.30
CA MET A 20 -12.16 18.86 -0.27
C MET A 20 -11.30 17.69 -0.76
N HIS A 21 -11.45 16.54 -0.14
CA HIS A 21 -10.77 15.30 -0.53
C HIS A 21 -11.73 14.14 -0.50
N LEU A 22 -11.70 13.37 -1.58
CA LEU A 22 -12.48 12.17 -1.72
C LEU A 22 -11.56 10.96 -1.63
N GLN A 23 -11.99 9.97 -0.85
CA GLN A 23 -11.34 8.68 -0.72
C GLN A 23 -12.36 7.57 -0.93
N VAL A 24 -12.00 6.57 -1.72
CA VAL A 24 -12.72 5.30 -1.80
C VAL A 24 -11.87 4.28 -1.06
N LYS A 25 -12.43 3.67 -0.02
CA LYS A 25 -11.70 2.80 0.90
C LYS A 25 -12.00 1.33 0.64
N PRO A 26 -10.97 0.46 0.67
CA PRO A 26 -11.20 -0.98 0.66
C PRO A 26 -11.85 -1.43 1.98
N PRO A 27 -12.44 -2.66 2.07
CA PRO A 27 -12.48 -3.66 1.01
C PRO A 27 -13.64 -3.50 0.04
N ASP A 28 -14.72 -2.84 0.44
CA ASP A 28 -16.03 -2.75 -0.19
C ASP A 28 -16.24 -1.48 -1.03
N GLY A 29 -15.24 -0.60 -1.07
CA GLY A 29 -15.34 0.66 -1.78
C GLY A 29 -16.07 1.75 -1.00
N HIS A 30 -16.03 1.72 0.34
CA HIS A 30 -16.60 2.75 1.20
C HIS A 30 -16.08 4.15 0.85
N VAL A 31 -17.00 5.08 0.56
CA VAL A 31 -16.66 6.43 0.08
C VAL A 31 -16.70 7.43 1.22
N VAL A 32 -15.62 8.19 1.37
CA VAL A 32 -15.51 9.26 2.38
C VAL A 32 -15.07 10.55 1.70
N ILE A 33 -15.79 11.64 1.96
CA ILE A 33 -15.38 13.01 1.62
C ILE A 33 -14.99 13.74 2.89
N SER A 34 -13.74 14.24 2.94
CA SER A 34 -13.31 15.22 3.94
C SER A 34 -13.45 16.61 3.34
N ALA A 35 -14.22 17.49 4.00
CA ALA A 35 -14.51 18.85 3.52
C ALA A 35 -14.12 19.90 4.58
N PRO A 36 -13.75 21.12 4.18
CA PRO A 36 -13.57 22.24 5.09
C PRO A 36 -14.86 22.55 5.89
N LEU A 37 -14.72 23.07 7.09
CA LEU A 37 -15.86 23.49 7.93
C LEU A 37 -16.73 24.55 7.25
N SER A 38 -16.12 25.40 6.42
CA SER A 38 -16.77 26.53 5.72
C SER A 38 -17.53 26.15 4.47
N VAL A 39 -17.39 24.91 3.96
CA VAL A 39 -18.05 24.46 2.73
C VAL A 39 -19.46 24.00 3.03
N ASP A 40 -20.43 24.48 2.27
CA ASP A 40 -21.82 24.09 2.39
C ASP A 40 -22.08 22.67 1.82
N ASP A 41 -23.21 22.10 2.20
CA ASP A 41 -23.53 20.73 1.84
C ASP A 41 -23.84 20.58 0.34
N LYS A 42 -24.40 21.64 -0.31
CA LYS A 42 -24.65 21.64 -1.75
C LYS A 42 -23.37 21.62 -2.57
N ALA A 43 -22.36 22.36 -2.14
CA ALA A 43 -21.03 22.32 -2.79
C ALA A 43 -20.34 20.96 -2.62
N ILE A 44 -20.52 20.30 -1.47
CA ILE A 44 -20.02 18.93 -1.25
C ILE A 44 -20.72 17.94 -2.17
N GLU A 45 -22.03 18.03 -2.32
CA GLU A 45 -22.79 17.20 -3.26
C GLU A 45 -22.36 17.43 -4.73
N ALA A 46 -22.21 18.69 -5.14
CA ALA A 46 -21.73 19.03 -6.47
C ALA A 46 -20.33 18.42 -6.74
N TYR A 47 -19.41 18.55 -5.77
CA TYR A 47 -18.11 17.92 -5.85
C TYR A 47 -18.19 16.39 -5.96
N ALA A 48 -19.04 15.75 -5.15
CA ALA A 48 -19.24 14.29 -5.22
C ALA A 48 -19.74 13.85 -6.61
N ARG A 49 -20.65 14.63 -7.22
CA ARG A 49 -21.18 14.37 -8.58
C ARG A 49 -20.08 14.45 -9.64
N THR A 50 -19.17 15.44 -9.56
CA THR A 50 -18.03 15.54 -10.50
C THR A 50 -17.07 14.37 -10.39
N GLN A 51 -16.97 13.73 -9.21
CA GLN A 51 -16.10 12.59 -8.94
C GLN A 51 -16.76 11.23 -9.16
N LEU A 52 -18.02 11.19 -9.60
CA LEU A 52 -18.81 9.95 -9.68
C LEU A 52 -18.15 8.88 -10.56
N GLY A 53 -17.53 9.27 -11.67
CA GLY A 53 -16.80 8.35 -12.54
C GLY A 53 -15.59 7.70 -11.86
N PHE A 54 -14.85 8.46 -11.05
CA PHE A 54 -13.75 7.95 -10.25
C PHE A 54 -14.27 7.01 -9.14
N ILE A 55 -15.34 7.40 -8.44
CA ILE A 55 -15.96 6.60 -7.38
C ILE A 55 -16.37 5.22 -7.93
N LYS A 56 -17.14 5.20 -9.03
CA LYS A 56 -17.64 3.95 -9.63
C LYS A 56 -16.50 3.02 -10.07
N ARG A 57 -15.47 3.56 -10.74
CA ARG A 57 -14.30 2.77 -11.15
C ARG A 57 -13.54 2.19 -9.95
N SER A 58 -13.36 3.00 -8.89
CA SER A 58 -12.66 2.54 -7.68
C SER A 58 -13.44 1.47 -6.92
N ILE A 59 -14.77 1.61 -6.82
CA ILE A 59 -15.63 0.59 -6.21
C ILE A 59 -15.55 -0.71 -7.01
N ALA A 60 -15.71 -0.66 -8.34
CA ALA A 60 -15.61 -1.84 -9.21
C ALA A 60 -14.24 -2.52 -9.04
N GLN A 61 -13.15 -1.74 -9.05
CA GLN A 61 -11.82 -2.27 -8.83
C GLN A 61 -11.67 -3.00 -7.48
N PHE A 62 -12.26 -2.49 -6.40
CA PHE A 62 -12.23 -3.16 -5.10
C PHE A 62 -13.11 -4.41 -5.05
N GLN A 63 -14.25 -4.41 -5.76
CA GLN A 63 -15.14 -5.57 -5.85
C GLN A 63 -14.53 -6.70 -6.69
N GLU A 64 -13.84 -6.36 -7.77
CA GLU A 64 -13.14 -7.32 -8.62
C GLU A 64 -11.87 -7.87 -7.95
N GLN A 65 -11.29 -7.13 -7.00
CA GLN A 65 -10.06 -7.51 -6.32
C GLN A 65 -10.31 -8.70 -5.37
N SER A 66 -9.91 -9.90 -5.79
CA SER A 66 -9.99 -11.09 -4.94
C SER A 66 -9.16 -10.89 -3.66
N ARG A 67 -9.81 -10.97 -2.51
CA ARG A 67 -9.13 -10.95 -1.20
C ARG A 67 -9.17 -12.32 -0.54
N ALA A 68 -8.13 -12.64 0.23
CA ALA A 68 -8.13 -13.82 1.06
C ALA A 68 -9.20 -13.68 2.17
N SER A 69 -9.79 -14.80 2.59
CA SER A 69 -10.63 -14.84 3.79
C SER A 69 -9.80 -14.47 5.03
N LYS A 70 -10.49 -14.02 6.09
CA LYS A 70 -9.85 -13.68 7.37
C LYS A 70 -9.10 -14.90 7.90
N ARG A 71 -7.80 -14.76 8.12
CA ARG A 71 -6.94 -15.82 8.64
C ARG A 71 -7.21 -16.07 10.11
N GLN A 72 -7.19 -17.32 10.50
CA GLN A 72 -7.26 -17.76 11.89
C GLN A 72 -5.90 -18.28 12.39
N TYR A 73 -4.97 -18.53 11.45
CA TYR A 73 -3.65 -19.11 11.71
C TYR A 73 -3.77 -20.46 12.42
N VAL A 74 -4.60 -21.34 11.85
CA VAL A 74 -4.80 -22.73 12.28
C VAL A 74 -4.24 -23.69 11.25
N SER A 75 -3.97 -24.93 11.67
CA SER A 75 -3.48 -25.97 10.77
C SER A 75 -4.43 -26.21 9.58
N GLY A 76 -3.85 -26.38 8.39
CA GLY A 76 -4.57 -26.56 7.12
C GLY A 76 -4.79 -25.26 6.33
N GLU A 77 -4.55 -24.08 6.91
CA GLU A 77 -4.60 -22.83 6.13
C GLU A 77 -3.46 -22.77 5.11
N THR A 78 -3.76 -22.18 3.95
CA THR A 78 -2.77 -21.96 2.89
C THR A 78 -2.03 -20.64 3.13
N MET A 79 -0.71 -20.67 3.07
CA MET A 79 0.16 -19.50 3.13
C MET A 79 1.03 -19.41 1.88
N TYR A 80 1.52 -18.23 1.55
CA TYR A 80 2.40 -18.00 0.40
C TYR A 80 3.69 -17.32 0.85
N ILE A 81 4.82 -17.79 0.32
CA ILE A 81 6.14 -17.14 0.44
C ILE A 81 6.78 -17.17 -0.94
N TRP A 82 7.15 -16.01 -1.46
CA TRP A 82 7.77 -15.83 -2.78
C TRP A 82 7.00 -16.50 -3.92
N GLY A 83 5.67 -16.43 -3.86
CA GLY A 83 4.76 -17.03 -4.84
C GLY A 83 4.55 -18.52 -4.69
N LYS A 84 5.27 -19.21 -3.81
CA LYS A 84 5.09 -20.63 -3.52
C LYS A 84 4.03 -20.83 -2.44
N GLN A 85 3.19 -21.83 -2.63
CA GLN A 85 2.16 -22.22 -1.67
C GLN A 85 2.72 -23.15 -0.61
N TYR A 86 2.30 -22.92 0.64
CA TYR A 86 2.62 -23.73 1.81
C TYR A 86 1.35 -24.01 2.61
N PHE A 87 1.32 -25.10 3.35
CA PHE A 87 0.27 -25.40 4.32
C PHE A 87 0.74 -25.06 5.72
N LEU A 88 -0.08 -24.34 6.45
CA LEU A 88 0.21 -23.98 7.83
C LEU A 88 0.01 -25.20 8.75
N ILE A 89 0.97 -25.49 9.60
CA ILE A 89 0.87 -26.41 10.74
C ILE A 89 1.06 -25.58 12.00
N PHE A 90 -0.02 -25.43 12.77
CA PHE A 90 0.06 -24.77 14.07
C PHE A 90 0.44 -25.81 15.14
N LYS A 91 1.54 -25.52 15.87
CA LYS A 91 1.98 -26.30 17.02
C LYS A 91 1.86 -25.47 18.27
N SER A 92 1.28 -26.07 19.33
CA SER A 92 1.26 -25.43 20.63
C SER A 92 2.62 -25.58 21.29
N ASP A 93 3.28 -24.44 21.52
CA ASP A 93 4.54 -24.36 22.27
C ASP A 93 4.47 -23.15 23.21
N ASN A 94 4.68 -23.39 24.48
CA ASN A 94 4.63 -22.35 25.52
C ASN A 94 6.02 -21.79 25.85
N GLN A 95 7.10 -22.33 25.25
CA GLN A 95 8.46 -21.91 25.55
C GLN A 95 8.96 -20.83 24.59
N LYS A 96 8.77 -21.04 23.28
CA LYS A 96 9.29 -20.13 22.26
C LYS A 96 8.42 -20.08 21.02
N ASN A 97 8.15 -18.86 20.54
CA ASN A 97 7.53 -18.70 19.22
C ASN A 97 8.53 -19.03 18.13
N SER A 98 8.12 -19.82 17.12
CA SER A 98 8.91 -20.08 15.92
C SER A 98 8.06 -20.08 14.66
N PHE A 99 8.73 -19.77 13.53
CA PHE A 99 8.16 -19.80 12.19
C PHE A 99 9.18 -20.49 11.28
N GLU A 100 8.91 -21.73 10.92
CA GLU A 100 9.84 -22.57 10.20
C GLU A 100 9.23 -23.05 8.89
N ILE A 101 10.01 -22.98 7.81
CA ILE A 101 9.64 -23.51 6.52
C ILE A 101 10.21 -24.93 6.42
N GLN A 102 9.34 -25.93 6.39
CA GLN A 102 9.68 -27.34 6.32
C GLN A 102 9.01 -27.97 5.09
N ASN A 103 9.76 -28.21 4.02
CA ASN A 103 9.24 -28.75 2.74
C ASN A 103 8.08 -27.88 2.17
N GLN A 104 6.85 -28.41 2.17
CA GLN A 104 5.64 -27.73 1.72
C GLN A 104 4.82 -27.15 2.87
N ASN A 105 5.37 -27.12 4.08
CA ASN A 105 4.68 -26.65 5.26
C ASN A 105 5.37 -25.45 5.88
N ILE A 106 4.58 -24.60 6.52
CA ILE A 106 5.04 -23.60 7.47
C ILE A 106 4.60 -24.06 8.84
N VAL A 107 5.56 -24.34 9.71
CA VAL A 107 5.31 -24.69 11.10
C VAL A 107 5.35 -23.43 11.94
N LEU A 108 4.18 -23.06 12.46
CA LEU A 108 4.02 -21.92 13.37
C LEU A 108 3.86 -22.48 14.80
N SER A 109 4.88 -22.30 15.63
CA SER A 109 4.85 -22.69 17.04
C SER A 109 4.59 -21.46 17.91
N MET A 110 3.50 -21.47 18.67
CA MET A 110 3.14 -20.40 19.61
C MET A 110 2.29 -20.98 20.75
N SER A 111 2.14 -20.23 21.83
CA SER A 111 1.27 -20.64 22.94
C SER A 111 -0.14 -20.99 22.46
N SER A 112 -0.72 -22.07 22.98
CA SER A 112 -2.12 -22.46 22.74
C SER A 112 -3.11 -21.34 23.08
N LYS A 113 -2.76 -20.48 24.04
CA LYS A 113 -3.55 -19.31 24.46
C LYS A 113 -3.36 -18.08 23.56
N SER A 114 -2.49 -18.18 22.52
CA SER A 114 -2.25 -17.06 21.61
C SER A 114 -3.52 -16.71 20.83
N THR A 115 -3.88 -15.43 20.82
CA THR A 115 -5.00 -14.92 20.03
C THR A 115 -4.64 -14.86 18.55
N VAL A 116 -5.65 -14.86 17.69
CA VAL A 116 -5.46 -14.65 16.23
C VAL A 116 -4.65 -13.39 15.94
N LYS A 117 -4.90 -12.30 16.68
CA LYS A 117 -4.17 -11.03 16.53
C LYS A 117 -2.68 -11.18 16.87
N GLN A 118 -2.34 -11.95 17.90
CA GLN A 118 -0.94 -12.21 18.26
C GLN A 118 -0.24 -13.08 17.21
N ARG A 119 -0.93 -14.09 16.66
CA ARG A 119 -0.41 -14.94 15.57
C ARG A 119 -0.18 -14.10 14.30
N ASP A 120 -1.15 -13.27 13.93
CA ASP A 120 -1.05 -12.35 12.78
C ASP A 120 0.14 -11.40 12.93
N ALA A 121 0.31 -10.77 14.09
CA ALA A 121 1.43 -9.88 14.36
C ALA A 121 2.77 -10.59 14.25
N TYR A 122 2.90 -11.79 14.81
CA TYR A 122 4.12 -12.59 14.75
C TYR A 122 4.46 -13.01 13.33
N VAL A 123 3.48 -13.55 12.58
CA VAL A 123 3.67 -13.95 11.18
C VAL A 123 4.03 -12.74 10.30
N LYS A 124 3.43 -11.57 10.53
CA LYS A 124 3.80 -10.35 9.83
C LYS A 124 5.25 -9.94 10.08
N GLU A 125 5.78 -10.15 11.29
CA GLU A 125 7.20 -9.88 11.56
C GLU A 125 8.12 -10.89 10.87
N GLU A 126 7.74 -12.15 10.76
CA GLU A 126 8.50 -13.14 9.99
C GLU A 126 8.51 -12.80 8.48
N TYR A 127 7.36 -12.42 7.91
CA TYR A 127 7.32 -11.88 6.54
C TYR A 127 8.18 -10.63 6.37
N ARG A 128 8.26 -9.78 7.39
CA ARG A 128 9.11 -8.59 7.37
C ARG A 128 10.58 -8.94 7.29
N LYS A 129 11.03 -9.94 8.05
CA LYS A 129 12.42 -10.43 8.00
C LYS A 129 12.75 -10.93 6.60
N LEU A 130 11.93 -11.85 6.06
CA LEU A 130 12.10 -12.40 4.72
C LEU A 130 12.15 -11.29 3.64
N LEU A 131 11.24 -10.32 3.73
CA LEU A 131 11.17 -9.23 2.75
C LEU A 131 12.41 -8.33 2.84
N LYS A 132 12.87 -8.01 4.05
CA LYS A 132 14.07 -7.19 4.24
C LYS A 132 15.32 -7.85 3.65
N GLU A 133 15.53 -9.13 3.94
CA GLU A 133 16.64 -9.92 3.40
C GLU A 133 16.68 -9.90 1.87
N GLU A 134 15.54 -10.03 1.22
CA GLU A 134 15.48 -10.00 -0.24
C GLU A 134 15.62 -8.59 -0.83
N ILE A 135 15.11 -7.55 -0.17
CA ILE A 135 15.33 -6.17 -0.60
C ILE A 135 16.83 -5.81 -0.48
N GLU A 136 17.50 -6.19 0.60
CA GLU A 136 18.93 -5.96 0.81
C GLU A 136 19.79 -6.60 -0.29
N LYS A 137 19.37 -7.76 -0.83
CA LYS A 137 20.08 -8.42 -1.94
C LYS A 137 19.77 -7.80 -3.32
N ARG A 138 18.55 -7.31 -3.53
CA ARG A 138 18.03 -6.92 -4.85
C ARG A 138 18.14 -5.43 -5.12
N LEU A 139 17.87 -4.59 -4.14
CA LEU A 139 17.89 -3.14 -4.29
C LEU A 139 19.24 -2.63 -4.79
N PRO A 140 20.42 -3.05 -4.23
CA PRO A 140 21.71 -2.60 -4.73
C PRO A 140 21.97 -2.99 -6.19
N LYS A 141 21.45 -4.15 -6.65
CA LYS A 141 21.57 -4.58 -8.04
C LYS A 141 20.80 -3.65 -8.98
N TRP A 142 19.56 -3.29 -8.60
CA TRP A 142 18.75 -2.36 -9.38
C TRP A 142 19.31 -0.94 -9.35
N GLU A 143 19.87 -0.50 -8.23
CA GLU A 143 20.58 0.78 -8.12
C GLU A 143 21.78 0.84 -9.05
N ALA A 144 22.59 -0.22 -9.09
CA ALA A 144 23.75 -0.30 -9.99
C ALA A 144 23.36 -0.32 -11.46
N GLN A 145 22.29 -1.05 -11.84
CA GLN A 145 21.83 -1.15 -13.22
C GLN A 145 21.24 0.17 -13.73
N THR A 146 20.48 0.86 -12.89
CA THR A 146 19.74 2.08 -13.28
C THR A 146 20.53 3.36 -13.08
N GLY A 147 21.55 3.34 -12.23
CA GLY A 147 22.26 4.53 -11.74
C GLY A 147 21.44 5.36 -10.73
N LEU A 148 20.25 4.92 -10.38
CA LEU A 148 19.38 5.56 -9.39
C LEU A 148 19.71 5.04 -8.01
N LYS A 149 19.74 5.92 -6.99
CA LYS A 149 20.03 5.53 -5.62
C LYS A 149 19.06 6.16 -4.65
N CYS A 150 18.47 5.34 -3.77
CA CYS A 150 17.69 5.85 -2.65
C CYS A 150 18.57 6.06 -1.41
N ASP A 151 18.21 7.03 -0.56
CA ASP A 151 18.93 7.30 0.68
C ASP A 151 18.51 6.34 1.80
N SER A 152 17.27 5.83 1.73
CA SER A 152 16.74 4.88 2.72
C SER A 152 15.51 4.17 2.21
N TRP A 153 15.19 3.03 2.82
CA TRP A 153 13.96 2.30 2.54
C TRP A 153 13.38 1.67 3.82
N GLN A 154 12.10 1.32 3.76
CA GLN A 154 11.38 0.65 4.85
C GLN A 154 10.32 -0.28 4.30
N THR A 155 9.95 -1.28 5.10
CA THR A 155 8.79 -2.14 4.83
C THR A 155 7.61 -1.68 5.68
N LYS A 156 6.40 -1.74 5.10
CA LYS A 156 5.16 -1.35 5.76
C LYS A 156 4.00 -2.20 5.26
N TYR A 157 3.08 -2.60 6.12
CA TYR A 157 1.82 -3.16 5.66
C TYR A 157 0.98 -2.04 5.01
N MET A 158 0.62 -2.22 3.75
CA MET A 158 -0.17 -1.25 2.98
C MET A 158 -1.38 -1.94 2.36
N VAL A 159 -2.53 -1.27 2.38
CA VAL A 159 -3.80 -1.85 1.95
C VAL A 159 -4.06 -1.64 0.46
N THR A 160 -3.57 -0.53 -0.11
CA THR A 160 -3.92 -0.07 -1.46
C THR A 160 -2.73 0.12 -2.41
N LYS A 161 -1.51 -0.09 -1.93
CA LYS A 161 -0.28 0.13 -2.69
C LYS A 161 0.73 -0.97 -2.44
N TRP A 162 1.50 -1.30 -3.47
CA TRP A 162 2.62 -2.24 -3.36
C TRP A 162 3.91 -1.56 -2.92
N GLY A 163 4.08 -0.29 -3.26
CA GLY A 163 5.20 0.54 -2.86
C GLY A 163 4.84 2.01 -2.77
N ALA A 164 5.79 2.84 -2.38
CA ALA A 164 5.71 4.29 -2.42
C ALA A 164 7.11 4.91 -2.40
N CYS A 165 7.30 6.00 -3.14
CA CYS A 165 8.50 6.80 -3.14
C CYS A 165 8.24 8.22 -2.60
N SER A 166 9.15 8.71 -1.77
CA SER A 166 9.27 10.15 -1.45
C SER A 166 10.48 10.69 -2.19
N THR A 167 10.23 11.37 -3.30
CA THR A 167 11.28 11.94 -4.16
C THR A 167 12.18 12.92 -3.41
N ASP A 168 11.57 13.79 -2.59
CA ASP A 168 12.29 14.82 -1.84
C ASP A 168 13.26 14.25 -0.79
N LYS A 169 12.95 13.05 -0.26
CA LYS A 169 13.76 12.34 0.75
C LYS A 169 14.49 11.14 0.19
N LYS A 170 14.38 10.89 -1.11
CA LYS A 170 14.86 9.67 -1.77
C LYS A 170 14.60 8.41 -0.95
N LYS A 171 13.40 8.32 -0.37
CA LYS A 171 13.00 7.24 0.53
C LYS A 171 11.94 6.37 -0.09
N LEU A 172 12.17 5.05 -0.05
CA LEU A 172 11.26 4.05 -0.58
C LEU A 172 10.51 3.32 0.55
N TRP A 173 9.28 2.89 0.25
CA TRP A 173 8.51 1.98 1.10
C TRP A 173 8.04 0.80 0.28
N PHE A 174 8.15 -0.39 0.85
CA PHE A 174 7.72 -1.64 0.25
C PHE A 174 6.62 -2.27 1.08
N ASN A 175 5.56 -2.72 0.41
CA ASN A 175 4.44 -3.39 1.08
C ASN A 175 4.88 -4.76 1.60
N LEU A 176 4.58 -5.03 2.87
CA LEU A 176 4.89 -6.31 3.52
C LEU A 176 4.31 -7.51 2.76
N GLN A 177 3.16 -7.35 2.11
CA GLN A 177 2.51 -8.40 1.33
C GLN A 177 3.34 -8.87 0.12
N LEU A 178 4.40 -8.13 -0.28
CA LEU A 178 5.33 -8.54 -1.34
C LEU A 178 6.09 -9.84 -0.99
N ALA A 179 6.31 -10.14 0.30
CA ALA A 179 6.91 -11.41 0.72
C ALA A 179 6.08 -12.63 0.31
N GLN A 180 4.79 -12.45 0.01
CA GLN A 180 3.91 -13.52 -0.45
C GLN A 180 3.90 -13.66 -1.98
N LYS A 181 4.46 -12.71 -2.71
CA LYS A 181 4.45 -12.65 -4.17
C LYS A 181 5.75 -13.20 -4.76
N SER A 182 5.75 -13.49 -6.05
CA SER A 182 6.97 -13.97 -6.72
C SER A 182 8.11 -12.94 -6.64
N TYR A 183 9.34 -13.41 -6.69
CA TYR A 183 10.51 -12.53 -6.69
C TYR A 183 10.47 -11.48 -7.82
N ARG A 184 9.94 -11.83 -8.99
CA ARG A 184 9.82 -10.89 -10.10
C ARG A 184 8.87 -9.74 -9.79
N CYS A 185 7.84 -9.98 -8.97
CA CYS A 185 6.96 -8.91 -8.49
C CYS A 185 7.69 -7.96 -7.55
N LEU A 186 8.58 -8.47 -6.69
CA LEU A 186 9.42 -7.63 -5.84
C LEU A 186 10.40 -6.80 -6.68
N ASP A 187 11.06 -7.41 -7.66
CA ASP A 187 11.96 -6.72 -8.59
C ASP A 187 11.23 -5.60 -9.35
N TYR A 188 10.01 -5.88 -9.84
CA TYR A 188 9.17 -4.88 -10.49
C TYR A 188 8.87 -3.69 -9.57
N ILE A 189 8.51 -3.93 -8.32
CA ILE A 189 8.19 -2.84 -7.38
C ILE A 189 9.46 -2.07 -6.96
N ILE A 190 10.60 -2.74 -6.81
CA ILE A 190 11.88 -2.04 -6.55
C ILE A 190 12.21 -1.08 -7.70
N LEU A 191 12.18 -1.56 -8.94
CA LEU A 191 12.45 -0.72 -10.12
C LEU A 191 11.42 0.40 -10.28
N HIS A 192 10.12 0.10 -10.04
CA HIS A 192 9.03 1.07 -10.10
C HIS A 192 9.25 2.24 -9.12
N GLU A 193 9.56 1.94 -7.87
CA GLU A 193 9.77 2.97 -6.85
C GLU A 193 11.10 3.73 -7.04
N LEU A 194 12.16 3.08 -7.54
CA LEU A 194 13.38 3.76 -7.96
C LEU A 194 13.11 4.72 -9.13
N THR A 195 12.30 4.31 -10.13
CA THR A 195 11.96 5.16 -11.26
C THR A 195 11.22 6.44 -10.83
N HIS A 196 10.48 6.40 -9.73
CA HIS A 196 9.88 7.59 -9.15
C HIS A 196 10.87 8.63 -8.61
N LEU A 197 12.16 8.31 -8.48
CA LEU A 197 13.21 9.29 -8.21
C LEU A 197 13.46 10.24 -9.39
N ILE A 198 13.15 9.81 -10.63
CA ILE A 198 13.26 10.64 -11.85
C ILE A 198 11.98 11.42 -12.09
N THR A 199 10.82 10.76 -11.99
CA THR A 199 9.51 11.37 -12.26
C THR A 199 8.45 10.90 -11.28
N ARG A 200 7.61 11.83 -10.82
CA ARG A 200 6.52 11.51 -9.88
C ARG A 200 5.30 10.89 -10.56
N LYS A 201 5.21 11.01 -11.89
CA LYS A 201 4.07 10.53 -12.68
C LYS A 201 4.46 9.30 -13.49
N HIS A 202 3.49 8.50 -13.84
CA HIS A 202 3.65 7.41 -14.79
C HIS A 202 3.54 7.95 -16.23
N ASP A 203 4.37 8.92 -16.57
CA ASP A 203 4.44 9.59 -17.88
C ASP A 203 5.35 8.84 -18.87
N ALA A 204 5.61 9.43 -20.03
CA ALA A 204 6.46 8.83 -21.06
C ALA A 204 7.87 8.54 -20.55
N THR A 205 8.44 9.39 -19.67
CA THR A 205 9.76 9.20 -19.06
C THR A 205 9.77 7.97 -18.16
N PHE A 206 8.73 7.81 -17.34
CA PHE A 206 8.54 6.63 -16.51
C PHE A 206 8.47 5.36 -17.35
N ILE A 207 7.61 5.37 -18.36
CA ILE A 207 7.38 4.23 -19.26
C ILE A 207 8.67 3.85 -19.98
N ALA A 208 9.39 4.81 -20.56
CA ALA A 208 10.65 4.57 -21.27
C ALA A 208 11.71 3.95 -20.35
N HIS A 209 11.78 4.41 -19.08
CA HIS A 209 12.71 3.86 -18.11
C HIS A 209 12.35 2.42 -17.72
N MET A 210 11.07 2.15 -17.47
CA MET A 210 10.60 0.80 -17.19
C MET A 210 10.81 -0.15 -18.38
N ASP A 211 10.51 0.28 -19.61
CA ASP A 211 10.69 -0.50 -20.83
C ASP A 211 12.17 -0.83 -21.08
N ARG A 212 13.08 0.10 -20.73
CA ARG A 212 14.52 -0.10 -20.87
C ARG A 212 15.05 -1.19 -19.94
N TYR A 213 14.66 -1.17 -18.67
CA TYR A 213 15.28 -2.02 -17.65
C TYR A 213 14.48 -3.28 -17.34
N MET A 214 13.20 -3.32 -17.66
CA MET A 214 12.33 -4.47 -17.45
C MET A 214 11.26 -4.54 -18.55
N PRO A 215 11.58 -4.93 -19.79
CA PRO A 215 10.66 -4.88 -20.94
C PRO A 215 9.30 -5.58 -20.69
N ASN A 216 9.29 -6.62 -19.86
CA ASN A 216 8.09 -7.40 -19.51
C ASN A 216 7.35 -6.89 -18.26
N TRP A 217 7.64 -5.68 -17.79
CA TRP A 217 7.04 -5.16 -16.55
C TRP A 217 5.50 -5.10 -16.57
N ARG A 218 4.88 -4.97 -17.75
CA ARG A 218 3.41 -4.92 -17.88
C ARG A 218 2.78 -6.27 -17.51
N GLU A 219 3.41 -7.37 -17.90
CA GLU A 219 2.98 -8.73 -17.53
C GLU A 219 3.11 -8.96 -16.03
N ILE A 220 4.25 -8.55 -15.46
CA ILE A 220 4.51 -8.67 -14.02
C ILE A 220 3.55 -7.82 -13.21
N ARG A 221 3.26 -6.61 -13.70
CA ARG A 221 2.23 -5.74 -13.09
C ARG A 221 0.85 -6.40 -13.10
N LYS A 222 0.48 -7.06 -14.20
CA LYS A 222 -0.77 -7.80 -14.31
C LYS A 222 -0.79 -8.96 -13.30
N GLU A 223 0.24 -9.79 -13.27
CA GLU A 223 0.37 -10.88 -12.28
C GLU A 223 0.19 -10.38 -10.85
N LEU A 224 0.86 -9.27 -10.50
CA LEU A 224 0.79 -8.71 -9.17
C LEU A 224 -0.62 -8.20 -8.83
N ASN A 225 -1.31 -7.57 -9.79
CA ASN A 225 -2.66 -7.05 -9.60
C ASN A 225 -3.74 -8.14 -9.58
N ASP A 226 -3.55 -9.22 -10.35
CA ASP A 226 -4.45 -10.37 -10.39
C ASP A 226 -4.26 -11.28 -9.17
N SER A 227 -3.16 -11.10 -8.44
CA SER A 227 -2.90 -11.90 -7.24
C SER A 227 -3.78 -11.48 -6.06
N ARG A 228 -4.24 -12.47 -5.26
CA ARG A 228 -5.03 -12.20 -4.06
C ARG A 228 -4.28 -11.28 -3.09
N LEU A 229 -5.01 -10.30 -2.57
CA LEU A 229 -4.56 -9.47 -1.45
C LEU A 229 -4.97 -10.12 -0.13
N ASP A 230 -4.26 -9.76 0.95
CA ASP A 230 -4.67 -10.17 2.29
C ASP A 230 -6.03 -9.60 2.67
N TYR A 231 -6.70 -10.28 3.59
CA TYR A 231 -7.92 -9.81 4.20
C TYR A 231 -7.68 -8.45 4.88
N TYR A 232 -8.64 -7.54 4.72
CA TYR A 232 -8.61 -6.23 5.35
C TYR A 232 -9.99 -5.88 5.91
N GLU A 233 -10.03 -5.52 7.19
CA GLU A 233 -11.19 -4.90 7.84
C GLU A 233 -10.99 -3.38 7.90
N ALA A 234 -12.00 -2.60 7.52
CA ALA A 234 -11.92 -1.13 7.51
C ALA A 234 -11.64 -0.52 8.91
N GLN A 235 -11.85 -1.28 9.97
CA GLN A 235 -11.62 -0.87 11.36
C GLN A 235 -10.17 -1.08 11.84
N ASP A 236 -9.32 -1.76 11.05
CA ASP A 236 -7.91 -2.04 11.40
C ASP A 236 -6.95 -0.86 11.12
N GLU A 237 -7.48 0.32 10.76
CA GLU A 237 -6.66 1.53 10.70
C GLU A 237 -6.17 1.88 12.11
N SER A 238 -4.92 1.54 12.43
CA SER A 238 -4.32 1.95 13.69
C SER A 238 -4.32 3.49 13.81
N PRO A 239 -4.42 4.07 15.02
CA PRO A 239 -4.27 5.51 15.22
C PRO A 239 -2.99 6.07 14.58
N LEU A 240 -1.92 5.28 14.55
CA LEU A 240 -0.65 5.61 13.91
C LEU A 240 -0.77 5.67 12.38
N GLN A 241 -1.57 4.80 11.76
CA GLN A 241 -1.83 4.83 10.33
C GLN A 241 -2.63 6.08 9.96
N LYS A 242 -3.62 6.46 10.77
CA LYS A 242 -4.38 7.70 10.60
C LYS A 242 -3.47 8.92 10.70
N LEU A 243 -2.55 8.96 11.67
CA LEU A 243 -1.56 10.03 11.84
C LEU A 243 -0.56 10.10 10.66
N ILE A 244 -0.11 8.97 10.14
CA ILE A 244 0.82 8.93 9.00
C ILE A 244 0.10 9.37 7.72
N ASP A 245 -1.12 8.96 7.50
CA ASP A 245 -1.92 9.36 6.35
C ASP A 245 -2.32 10.84 6.49
N GLN A 246 -2.58 11.33 7.70
CA GLN A 246 -2.76 12.75 8.02
C GLN A 246 -1.48 13.56 7.75
N SER A 247 -0.30 13.09 8.18
CA SER A 247 0.98 13.76 7.94
C SER A 247 1.40 13.80 6.47
N ARG A 248 1.00 12.80 5.67
CA ARG A 248 1.15 12.81 4.20
C ARG A 248 0.23 13.82 3.54
N TYR A 249 -0.94 14.00 4.11
CA TYR A 249 -1.94 14.95 3.71
C TYR A 249 -1.46 16.39 3.93
N ASP A 250 -0.91 16.69 5.08
CA ASP A 250 -0.38 18.01 5.44
C ASP A 250 0.84 18.41 4.61
N ARG A 251 1.66 17.43 4.16
CA ARG A 251 2.84 17.67 3.30
C ARG A 251 2.52 17.90 1.82
N LYS A 252 1.36 17.47 1.30
CA LYS A 252 0.88 17.89 -0.03
C LYS A 252 0.43 19.34 -0.07
N ARG A 253 0.45 20.02 1.07
CA ARG A 253 -0.13 21.34 1.30
C ARG A 253 0.78 22.52 0.97
N TYR A 254 2.03 22.33 0.59
CA TYR A 254 2.92 23.40 0.13
C TYR A 254 3.48 23.12 -1.26
N PRO A 255 2.74 23.48 -2.34
CA PRO A 255 3.39 23.75 -3.59
C PRO A 255 3.87 25.21 -3.54
N TYR A 256 5.19 25.39 -3.52
CA TYR A 256 5.93 26.59 -3.96
C TYR A 256 5.31 27.97 -3.66
N ARG A 257 5.70 28.60 -2.56
CA ARG A 257 5.84 30.04 -2.56
C ARG A 257 6.99 30.40 -3.50
N THR A 258 6.64 30.81 -4.72
CA THR A 258 7.54 31.63 -5.54
C THR A 258 7.75 32.93 -4.80
N THR A 259 8.92 33.10 -4.21
CA THR A 259 9.41 34.40 -3.78
C THR A 259 9.64 35.22 -5.05
N GLY A 260 8.64 35.99 -5.44
CA GLY A 260 8.81 37.07 -6.41
C GLY A 260 9.82 38.07 -5.85
N ARG A 261 11.04 38.03 -6.35
CA ARG A 261 11.96 39.15 -6.23
C ARG A 261 11.34 40.31 -6.98
N ARG A 262 10.78 41.27 -6.27
CA ARG A 262 10.56 42.60 -6.78
C ARG A 262 11.94 43.27 -6.98
N SER A 263 12.31 43.43 -8.21
CA SER A 263 13.36 44.36 -8.61
C SER A 263 12.92 45.77 -8.26
N HIS A 264 13.58 46.41 -7.30
CA HIS A 264 13.60 47.86 -7.24
C HIS A 264 14.82 48.33 -8.01
N ARG A 265 14.53 48.99 -9.13
CA ARG A 265 15.46 49.98 -9.73
C ARG A 265 15.61 51.12 -8.74
N PHE A 266 16.82 51.46 -8.46
CA PHE A 266 17.44 52.79 -8.64
C PHE A 266 18.95 52.58 -8.77
#